data_cd606b34af606ee8dfc48e09b478a942
#
_entry.id   cd606b34af606ee8dfc48e09b478a942
#
_cell.length_a   1.000
_cell.length_b   1.000
_cell.length_c   1.000
_cell.angle_alpha   90.00
_cell.angle_beta   90.00
_cell.angle_gamma   90.00
#
_symmetry.space_group_name_H-M   'P 1'
#
loop_
_entity.id
_entity.type
_entity.pdbx_description
1 polymer ?
#
loop_
_entity_poly.entity_id
_entity_poly.type
_entity_poly.pdbx_seq_one_letter_code
_entity_poly.pdbx_strand_id
1 'polypeptide(L)'
;MEHPANMQGHGHPGGHPGGMPRGNGITPPFLVSYSVTRECNLRCKHCYSESSDNVPKDELTTEQAFRLLDEIVSWGPKLLIFDGGEPLKRADFFDLVKHASSKGLRTVIGTNATLIDRNVAQKLKDCGVMAAQISVDGANAKTHDWFRGLEGSFEKAMQGAKACREVGLPFQFGATIRKSTIKELPRLLDMAVETGAIAAELFDLVQVQRVKEEIPDEILSVEERKETMGWLAKKQEDYPIVIRTPGCTMYPITLQSAGIVSKHFPKENLMRIPYYNRGCAAGMPNGYVTILPNGDVIPCMLLQTVVGNVKNDSLKKIWETSPVLLELRDRSKLKGKCRGCEHDKTCSGCRGRAYEHTGDYLAEDPGCYLK
;
A
#
# COMPACT_ATOMS: atom_id res chain seq x y z
N MET A 1 0.67 -25.11 25.30
CA MET A 1 -0.29 -24.06 24.93
C MET A 1 -0.45 -24.17 23.41
N GLU A 2 -1.59 -24.70 23.02
CA GLU A 2 -1.85 -25.12 21.63
C GLU A 2 -2.13 -23.92 20.73
N HIS A 3 -1.51 -23.90 19.57
CA HIS A 3 -1.78 -22.96 18.49
C HIS A 3 -3.15 -23.27 17.86
N PRO A 4 -4.00 -22.30 17.58
CA PRO A 4 -5.21 -22.54 16.79
C PRO A 4 -4.88 -22.48 15.29
N ALA A 5 -4.36 -23.58 14.76
CA ALA A 5 -4.30 -23.82 13.32
C ALA A 5 -5.46 -24.75 12.97
N ASN A 6 -6.66 -24.20 12.81
CA ASN A 6 -7.74 -24.96 12.16
C ASN A 6 -8.72 -23.97 11.51
N MET A 7 -8.38 -23.49 10.32
CA MET A 7 -9.37 -22.99 9.38
C MET A 7 -9.82 -24.17 8.53
N GLN A 8 -10.86 -24.85 8.99
CA GLN A 8 -11.58 -25.82 8.18
C GLN A 8 -12.24 -25.10 7.00
N GLY A 9 -11.81 -25.49 5.79
CA GLY A 9 -12.40 -25.02 4.56
C GLY A 9 -13.83 -25.48 4.42
N HIS A 10 -14.77 -24.56 4.38
CA HIS A 10 -16.07 -24.80 3.79
C HIS A 10 -15.89 -24.85 2.27
N GLY A 11 -15.92 -26.08 1.73
CA GLY A 11 -15.96 -26.34 0.31
C GLY A 11 -17.23 -25.78 -0.29
N HIS A 12 -17.09 -24.86 -1.22
CA HIS A 12 -18.14 -24.52 -2.17
C HIS A 12 -17.93 -25.36 -3.44
N PRO A 13 -19.01 -25.96 -4.00
CA PRO A 13 -18.93 -26.80 -5.18
C PRO A 13 -18.47 -25.98 -6.38
N GLY A 14 -17.54 -26.56 -7.14
CA GLY A 14 -17.00 -25.97 -8.35
C GLY A 14 -18.06 -25.74 -9.42
N GLY A 15 -17.97 -24.61 -10.03
CA GLY A 15 -18.62 -24.24 -11.27
C GLY A 15 -17.79 -23.13 -11.88
N HIS A 16 -16.83 -23.46 -12.74
CA HIS A 16 -16.29 -22.53 -13.70
C HIS A 16 -17.31 -22.36 -14.82
N PRO A 17 -17.91 -21.19 -15.01
CA PRO A 17 -18.35 -20.79 -16.32
C PRO A 17 -17.18 -20.05 -16.95
N GLY A 18 -16.49 -20.74 -17.84
CA GLY A 18 -15.64 -20.07 -18.83
C GLY A 18 -16.47 -19.09 -19.63
N GLY A 19 -15.89 -17.94 -19.91
CA GLY A 19 -16.45 -16.91 -20.75
C GLY A 19 -16.05 -15.55 -20.18
N MET A 20 -14.82 -15.10 -20.47
CA MET A 20 -14.54 -13.67 -20.38
C MET A 20 -15.55 -12.94 -21.27
N PRO A 21 -16.30 -11.96 -20.78
CA PRO A 21 -17.07 -11.11 -21.66
C PRO A 21 -16.08 -10.40 -22.59
N ARG A 22 -16.23 -10.57 -23.88
CA ARG A 22 -15.58 -9.79 -24.93
C ARG A 22 -16.21 -8.39 -24.92
N GLY A 23 -15.88 -7.60 -23.91
CA GLY A 23 -16.13 -6.18 -23.89
C GLY A 23 -14.81 -5.49 -24.14
N ASN A 24 -14.77 -4.51 -25.03
CA ASN A 24 -13.61 -3.67 -25.32
C ASN A 24 -13.16 -2.77 -24.14
N GLY A 25 -13.48 -3.12 -22.90
CA GLY A 25 -13.17 -2.34 -21.71
C GLY A 25 -11.92 -2.85 -20.98
N ILE A 26 -11.11 -1.92 -20.51
CA ILE A 26 -9.97 -2.22 -19.64
C ILE A 26 -10.53 -2.69 -18.29
N THR A 27 -10.07 -3.84 -17.81
CA THR A 27 -10.50 -4.38 -16.51
C THR A 27 -10.22 -3.37 -15.36
N PRO A 28 -11.08 -3.31 -14.31
CA PRO A 28 -10.83 -2.47 -13.15
C PRO A 28 -9.49 -2.82 -12.50
N PRO A 29 -8.87 -1.88 -11.75
CA PRO A 29 -7.69 -2.19 -10.96
C PRO A 29 -8.00 -3.26 -9.90
N PHE A 30 -6.97 -3.98 -9.47
CA PHE A 30 -7.13 -4.94 -8.37
C PHE A 30 -7.61 -4.24 -7.09
N LEU A 31 -7.05 -3.07 -6.79
CA LEU A 31 -7.45 -2.26 -5.65
C LEU A 31 -7.61 -0.77 -6.02
N VAL A 32 -8.46 -0.08 -5.27
CA VAL A 32 -8.54 1.38 -5.22
C VAL A 32 -8.06 1.82 -3.85
N SER A 33 -7.18 2.84 -3.81
CA SER A 33 -6.84 3.56 -2.59
C SER A 33 -7.63 4.87 -2.57
N TYR A 34 -8.36 5.12 -1.50
CA TYR A 34 -9.10 6.36 -1.30
C TYR A 34 -8.58 7.07 -0.06
N SER A 35 -7.83 8.14 -0.28
CA SER A 35 -7.40 9.06 0.75
C SER A 35 -8.57 9.91 1.17
N VAL A 36 -9.17 9.59 2.33
CA VAL A 36 -10.47 10.18 2.73
C VAL A 36 -10.35 11.59 3.27
N THR A 37 -9.18 11.97 3.77
CA THR A 37 -8.91 13.31 4.31
C THR A 37 -7.41 13.62 4.29
N ARG A 38 -7.05 14.90 4.24
CA ARG A 38 -5.69 15.39 4.51
C ARG A 38 -5.45 15.66 5.98
N GLU A 39 -6.50 15.67 6.80
CA GLU A 39 -6.34 15.87 8.24
C GLU A 39 -5.55 14.73 8.87
N CYS A 40 -4.53 15.09 9.64
CA CYS A 40 -3.70 14.14 10.38
C CYS A 40 -3.24 14.74 11.70
N ASN A 41 -3.21 13.93 12.74
CA ASN A 41 -2.64 14.30 14.02
C ASN A 41 -1.12 14.11 14.11
N LEU A 42 -0.48 13.69 13.00
CA LEU A 42 0.97 13.55 12.88
C LEU A 42 1.53 14.45 11.77
N ARG A 43 2.83 14.77 11.86
CA ARG A 43 3.59 15.47 10.82
C ARG A 43 4.82 14.65 10.42
N CYS A 44 4.57 13.53 9.75
CA CYS A 44 5.63 12.61 9.34
C CYS A 44 6.57 13.24 8.30
N LYS A 45 7.88 13.00 8.46
CA LYS A 45 8.93 13.51 7.54
C LYS A 45 8.85 12.95 6.13
N HIS A 46 8.24 11.77 5.95
CA HIS A 46 8.07 11.10 4.66
C HIS A 46 6.67 11.26 4.05
N CYS A 47 5.82 12.12 4.63
CA CYS A 47 4.41 12.18 4.24
C CYS A 47 4.27 12.56 2.76
N TYR A 48 3.77 11.61 1.96
CA TYR A 48 3.51 11.79 0.52
C TYR A 48 2.24 12.62 0.25
N SER A 49 1.32 12.70 1.21
CA SER A 49 0.07 13.47 1.10
C SER A 49 0.16 14.87 1.72
N GLU A 50 1.33 15.23 2.29
CA GLU A 50 1.55 16.50 2.99
C GLU A 50 0.49 16.81 4.06
N SER A 51 -0.04 15.76 4.66
CA SER A 51 -1.08 15.85 5.68
C SER A 51 -0.65 16.68 6.89
N SER A 52 -1.62 17.38 7.48
CA SER A 52 -1.45 18.22 8.66
C SER A 52 -2.79 18.35 9.40
N ASP A 53 -2.82 19.12 10.47
CA ASP A 53 -4.02 19.54 11.18
C ASP A 53 -4.81 20.67 10.47
N ASN A 54 -4.23 21.25 9.41
CA ASN A 54 -4.88 22.27 8.59
C ASN A 54 -5.48 21.64 7.34
N VAL A 55 -6.80 21.44 7.34
CA VAL A 55 -7.53 20.74 6.28
C VAL A 55 -7.99 21.73 5.21
N PRO A 56 -7.65 21.51 3.94
CA PRO A 56 -8.25 22.25 2.83
C PRO A 56 -9.78 22.01 2.78
N LYS A 57 -10.53 23.05 2.46
CA LYS A 57 -12.02 22.98 2.34
C LYS A 57 -12.49 22.32 1.04
N ASP A 58 -11.59 21.81 0.21
CA ASP A 58 -11.88 21.25 -1.10
C ASP A 58 -12.07 19.71 -1.10
N GLU A 59 -12.06 19.07 0.07
CA GLU A 59 -12.28 17.63 0.20
C GLU A 59 -13.67 17.21 -0.31
N LEU A 60 -13.79 15.94 -0.70
CA LEU A 60 -15.10 15.37 -1.07
C LEU A 60 -16.05 15.44 0.13
N THR A 61 -17.27 15.97 -0.11
CA THR A 61 -18.34 15.92 0.90
C THR A 61 -18.75 14.48 1.16
N THR A 62 -19.51 14.25 2.25
CA THR A 62 -20.06 12.92 2.57
C THR A 62 -20.86 12.35 1.39
N GLU A 63 -21.71 13.16 0.75
CA GLU A 63 -22.53 12.74 -0.39
C GLU A 63 -21.69 12.42 -1.62
N GLN A 64 -20.62 13.19 -1.87
CA GLN A 64 -19.70 12.92 -2.97
C GLN A 64 -18.92 11.63 -2.70
N ALA A 65 -18.48 11.40 -1.46
CA ALA A 65 -17.81 10.18 -1.07
C ALA A 65 -18.70 8.94 -1.21
N PHE A 66 -19.98 9.02 -0.80
CA PHE A 66 -20.92 7.91 -1.01
C PHE A 66 -21.15 7.61 -2.49
N ARG A 67 -21.33 8.62 -3.35
CA ARG A 67 -21.44 8.42 -4.80
C ARG A 67 -20.20 7.75 -5.39
N LEU A 68 -19.02 8.19 -4.98
CA LEU A 68 -17.77 7.56 -5.39
C LEU A 68 -17.70 6.09 -4.96
N LEU A 69 -18.08 5.78 -3.72
CA LEU A 69 -18.10 4.41 -3.21
C LEU A 69 -19.11 3.54 -3.98
N ASP A 70 -20.26 4.06 -4.34
CA ASP A 70 -21.25 3.36 -5.17
C ASP A 70 -20.70 3.04 -6.56
N GLU A 71 -19.98 3.99 -7.16
CA GLU A 71 -19.28 3.75 -8.43
C GLU A 71 -18.22 2.67 -8.28
N ILE A 72 -17.37 2.74 -7.25
CA ILE A 72 -16.32 1.75 -6.99
C ILE A 72 -16.93 0.35 -6.81
N VAL A 73 -17.99 0.22 -6.02
CA VAL A 73 -18.70 -1.05 -5.83
C VAL A 73 -19.20 -1.61 -7.15
N SER A 74 -19.87 -0.78 -7.96
CA SER A 74 -20.45 -1.20 -9.26
C SER A 74 -19.37 -1.55 -10.28
N TRP A 75 -18.19 -0.90 -10.21
CA TRP A 75 -17.07 -1.14 -11.11
C TRP A 75 -16.31 -2.45 -10.80
N GLY A 76 -16.25 -2.84 -9.52
CA GLY A 76 -15.85 -4.17 -9.09
C GLY A 76 -14.35 -4.41 -8.88
N PRO A 77 -13.54 -3.47 -8.35
CA PRO A 77 -12.21 -3.79 -7.84
C PRO A 77 -12.30 -4.81 -6.69
N LYS A 78 -11.19 -5.51 -6.44
CA LYS A 78 -11.18 -6.58 -5.41
C LYS A 78 -10.98 -6.06 -4.00
N LEU A 79 -10.46 -4.83 -3.85
CA LEU A 79 -10.09 -4.26 -2.56
C LEU A 79 -10.20 -2.74 -2.60
N LEU A 80 -10.71 -2.15 -1.53
CA LEU A 80 -10.65 -0.71 -1.25
C LEU A 80 -9.80 -0.48 -0.02
N ILE A 81 -8.79 0.38 -0.15
CA ILE A 81 -8.00 0.89 0.97
C ILE A 81 -8.53 2.28 1.31
N PHE A 82 -8.94 2.47 2.54
CA PHE A 82 -9.15 3.79 3.11
C PHE A 82 -7.85 4.25 3.77
N ASP A 83 -7.29 5.34 3.26
CA ASP A 83 -6.10 5.99 3.81
C ASP A 83 -6.25 7.52 3.79
N GLY A 84 -5.15 8.26 3.79
CA GLY A 84 -5.14 9.71 3.71
C GLY A 84 -4.11 10.32 4.63
N GLY A 85 -4.52 11.34 5.38
CA GLY A 85 -3.83 11.77 6.58
C GLY A 85 -4.00 10.71 7.67
N GLU A 86 -4.98 10.89 8.54
CA GLU A 86 -5.44 9.83 9.44
C GLU A 86 -6.94 9.63 9.21
N PRO A 87 -7.37 8.50 8.66
CA PRO A 87 -8.78 8.27 8.31
C PRO A 87 -9.73 8.45 9.48
N LEU A 88 -9.31 8.09 10.69
CA LEU A 88 -10.11 8.22 11.92
C LEU A 88 -10.38 9.67 12.34
N LYS A 89 -9.73 10.64 11.70
CA LYS A 89 -10.00 12.07 11.90
C LYS A 89 -11.20 12.54 11.09
N ARG A 90 -11.58 11.85 10.04
CA ARG A 90 -12.75 12.19 9.23
C ARG A 90 -14.03 11.78 9.97
N ALA A 91 -14.92 12.75 10.19
CA ALA A 91 -16.11 12.55 11.04
C ALA A 91 -17.06 11.43 10.56
N ASP A 92 -17.27 11.33 9.25
CA ASP A 92 -18.15 10.32 8.61
C ASP A 92 -17.43 9.03 8.21
N PHE A 93 -16.17 8.83 8.64
CA PHE A 93 -15.34 7.70 8.22
C PHE A 93 -16.01 6.33 8.41
N PHE A 94 -16.60 6.09 9.57
CA PHE A 94 -17.24 4.80 9.86
C PHE A 94 -18.47 4.55 8.99
N ASP A 95 -19.19 5.61 8.62
CA ASP A 95 -20.35 5.51 7.73
C ASP A 95 -19.90 5.17 6.31
N LEU A 96 -18.79 5.76 5.84
CA LEU A 96 -18.17 5.43 4.54
C LEU A 96 -17.72 3.97 4.49
N VAL A 97 -17.05 3.48 5.52
CA VAL A 97 -16.61 2.07 5.60
C VAL A 97 -17.83 1.14 5.59
N LYS A 98 -18.82 1.39 6.44
CA LYS A 98 -20.03 0.58 6.53
C LYS A 98 -20.79 0.56 5.20
N HIS A 99 -20.87 1.69 4.51
CA HIS A 99 -21.53 1.79 3.20
C HIS A 99 -20.85 0.90 2.16
N ALA A 100 -19.53 0.96 2.05
CA ALA A 100 -18.77 0.15 1.10
C ALA A 100 -18.83 -1.35 1.44
N SER A 101 -18.60 -1.70 2.72
CA SER A 101 -18.54 -3.09 3.17
C SER A 101 -19.89 -3.80 3.09
N SER A 102 -21.00 -3.10 3.43
CA SER A 102 -22.36 -3.66 3.35
C SER A 102 -22.79 -4.01 1.91
N LYS A 103 -22.15 -3.40 0.91
CA LYS A 103 -22.33 -3.69 -0.51
C LYS A 103 -21.35 -4.75 -1.06
N GLY A 104 -20.62 -5.43 -0.16
CA GLY A 104 -19.74 -6.54 -0.50
C GLY A 104 -18.32 -6.14 -0.93
N LEU A 105 -17.96 -4.84 -0.86
CA LEU A 105 -16.61 -4.41 -1.16
C LEU A 105 -15.68 -4.74 0.02
N ARG A 106 -14.58 -5.41 -0.27
CA ARG A 106 -13.56 -5.71 0.75
C ARG A 106 -12.81 -4.44 1.11
N THR A 107 -12.85 -4.06 2.37
CA THR A 107 -12.25 -2.81 2.86
C THR A 107 -11.11 -3.06 3.84
N VAL A 108 -10.05 -2.27 3.73
CA VAL A 108 -8.94 -2.21 4.69
C VAL A 108 -8.65 -0.75 5.02
N ILE A 109 -7.97 -0.51 6.14
CA ILE A 109 -7.57 0.84 6.58
C ILE A 109 -6.05 0.94 6.68
N GLY A 110 -5.48 2.04 6.16
CA GLY A 110 -4.12 2.49 6.47
C GLY A 110 -4.18 3.58 7.53
N THR A 111 -3.52 3.40 8.67
CA THR A 111 -3.63 4.28 9.83
C THR A 111 -2.31 4.40 10.59
N ASN A 112 -2.10 5.53 11.25
CA ASN A 112 -1.01 5.67 12.21
C ASN A 112 -1.32 4.98 13.55
N ALA A 113 -2.55 4.51 13.74
CA ALA A 113 -3.10 3.77 14.87
C ALA A 113 -3.05 4.49 16.23
N THR A 114 -2.61 5.75 16.29
CA THR A 114 -2.54 6.50 17.56
C THR A 114 -3.91 6.83 18.16
N LEU A 115 -4.97 6.68 17.39
CA LEU A 115 -6.36 6.90 17.79
C LEU A 115 -7.13 5.58 18.00
N ILE A 116 -6.46 4.42 17.90
CA ILE A 116 -7.09 3.13 18.06
C ILE A 116 -6.98 2.65 19.51
N ASP A 117 -8.09 2.72 20.21
CA ASP A 117 -8.34 1.97 21.44
C ASP A 117 -9.16 0.71 21.14
N ARG A 118 -9.51 -0.06 22.18
CA ARG A 118 -10.33 -1.27 22.03
C ARG A 118 -11.71 -1.00 21.41
N ASN A 119 -12.35 0.13 21.77
CA ASN A 119 -13.66 0.48 21.24
C ASN A 119 -13.58 0.85 19.77
N VAL A 120 -12.58 1.63 19.38
CA VAL A 120 -12.33 1.99 17.97
C VAL A 120 -11.99 0.74 17.16
N ALA A 121 -11.13 -0.16 17.67
CA ALA A 121 -10.80 -1.41 17.00
C ALA A 121 -12.04 -2.31 16.80
N GLN A 122 -12.92 -2.41 17.81
CA GLN A 122 -14.17 -3.14 17.70
C GLN A 122 -15.08 -2.50 16.66
N LYS A 123 -15.24 -1.18 16.68
CA LYS A 123 -16.06 -0.44 15.72
C LYS A 123 -15.57 -0.60 14.28
N LEU A 124 -14.25 -0.58 14.05
CA LEU A 124 -13.65 -0.88 12.73
C LEU A 124 -14.06 -2.27 12.24
N LYS A 125 -13.95 -3.28 13.10
CA LYS A 125 -14.35 -4.65 12.77
C LYS A 125 -15.84 -4.76 12.48
N ASP A 126 -16.69 -4.15 13.29
CA ASP A 126 -18.16 -4.19 13.16
C ASP A 126 -18.63 -3.46 11.89
N CYS A 127 -17.91 -2.43 11.45
CA CYS A 127 -18.18 -1.74 10.18
C CYS A 127 -17.71 -2.53 8.95
N GLY A 128 -17.00 -3.63 9.13
CA GLY A 128 -16.56 -4.51 8.05
C GLY A 128 -15.14 -4.25 7.55
N VAL A 129 -14.28 -3.55 8.30
CA VAL A 129 -12.84 -3.49 8.02
C VAL A 129 -12.25 -4.89 8.17
N MET A 130 -11.64 -5.40 7.12
CA MET A 130 -11.05 -6.74 7.09
C MET A 130 -9.68 -6.81 7.74
N ALA A 131 -8.90 -5.75 7.64
CA ALA A 131 -7.58 -5.65 8.24
C ALA A 131 -7.14 -4.18 8.35
N ALA A 132 -6.24 -3.89 9.29
CA ALA A 132 -5.57 -2.61 9.43
C ALA A 132 -4.10 -2.69 9.03
N GLN A 133 -3.60 -1.72 8.27
CA GLN A 133 -2.17 -1.47 8.14
C GLN A 133 -1.78 -0.42 9.16
N ILE A 134 -1.02 -0.84 10.16
CA ILE A 134 -0.55 0.00 11.25
C ILE A 134 0.86 0.49 10.94
N SER A 135 1.05 1.78 11.00
CA SER A 135 2.34 2.41 10.71
C SER A 135 3.32 2.27 11.89
N VAL A 136 4.44 1.55 11.68
CA VAL A 136 5.51 1.38 12.68
C VAL A 136 6.87 1.53 12.01
N ASP A 137 7.49 2.73 12.08
CA ASP A 137 8.70 3.08 11.32
C ASP A 137 10.01 3.03 12.10
N GLY A 138 10.03 2.33 13.19
CA GLY A 138 11.23 2.10 14.00
C GLY A 138 11.02 0.98 14.98
N ALA A 139 12.10 0.35 15.42
CA ALA A 139 12.06 -0.71 16.42
C ALA A 139 11.99 -0.19 17.87
N ASN A 140 11.90 1.12 18.05
CA ASN A 140 11.83 1.82 19.32
C ASN A 140 11.18 3.21 19.17
N ALA A 141 10.77 3.81 20.30
CA ALA A 141 10.12 5.10 20.34
C ALA A 141 10.97 6.22 19.72
N LYS A 142 12.25 6.28 20.03
CA LYS A 142 13.16 7.34 19.54
C LYS A 142 13.16 7.42 18.02
N THR A 143 13.30 6.28 17.37
CA THR A 143 13.38 6.20 15.89
C THR A 143 12.04 6.43 15.23
N HIS A 144 10.98 5.84 15.79
CA HIS A 144 9.62 5.99 15.26
C HIS A 144 9.11 7.42 15.41
N ASP A 145 9.16 7.98 16.63
CA ASP A 145 8.59 9.28 16.96
C ASP A 145 9.28 10.41 16.20
N TRP A 146 10.62 10.33 16.06
CA TRP A 146 11.37 11.28 15.24
C TRP A 146 10.87 11.31 13.79
N PHE A 147 10.59 10.15 13.22
CA PHE A 147 10.17 10.03 11.83
C PHE A 147 8.70 10.41 11.63
N ARG A 148 7.86 10.08 12.62
CA ARG A 148 6.43 10.39 12.62
C ARG A 148 6.10 11.82 13.10
N GLY A 149 7.06 12.49 13.72
CA GLY A 149 6.94 13.89 14.14
C GLY A 149 6.06 14.11 15.37
N LEU A 150 5.87 13.08 16.22
CA LEU A 150 5.11 13.16 17.45
C LEU A 150 5.68 12.23 18.50
N GLU A 151 6.14 12.78 19.63
CA GLU A 151 6.57 12.01 20.80
C GLU A 151 5.43 11.18 21.38
N GLY A 152 5.72 9.93 21.74
CA GLY A 152 4.73 8.97 22.25
C GLY A 152 3.86 8.33 21.18
N SER A 153 4.12 8.61 19.89
CA SER A 153 3.37 7.98 18.78
C SER A 153 3.66 6.49 18.67
N PHE A 154 4.87 6.05 19.00
CA PHE A 154 5.24 4.63 19.03
C PHE A 154 4.40 3.83 20.01
N GLU A 155 4.36 4.26 21.24
CA GLU A 155 3.58 3.59 22.30
C GLU A 155 2.10 3.54 21.94
N LYS A 156 1.54 4.64 21.40
CA LYS A 156 0.15 4.69 20.96
C LYS A 156 -0.11 3.73 19.80
N ALA A 157 0.78 3.67 18.79
CA ALA A 157 0.65 2.74 17.67
C ALA A 157 0.70 1.27 18.14
N MET A 158 1.60 0.96 19.09
CA MET A 158 1.69 -0.38 19.70
C MET A 158 0.46 -0.73 20.54
N GLN A 159 -0.14 0.25 21.24
CA GLN A 159 -1.42 0.09 21.94
C GLN A 159 -2.55 -0.18 20.93
N GLY A 160 -2.58 0.53 19.80
CA GLY A 160 -3.54 0.29 18.72
C GLY A 160 -3.41 -1.11 18.13
N ALA A 161 -2.18 -1.59 17.90
CA ALA A 161 -1.94 -2.96 17.44
C ALA A 161 -2.44 -4.01 18.45
N LYS A 162 -2.18 -3.79 19.75
CA LYS A 162 -2.70 -4.63 20.82
C LYS A 162 -4.23 -4.64 20.84
N ALA A 163 -4.86 -3.48 20.71
CA ALA A 163 -6.32 -3.36 20.66
C ALA A 163 -6.92 -4.14 19.48
N CYS A 164 -6.32 -4.03 18.28
CA CYS A 164 -6.73 -4.83 17.12
C CYS A 164 -6.62 -6.33 17.40
N ARG A 165 -5.52 -6.79 17.98
CA ARG A 165 -5.34 -8.19 18.36
C ARG A 165 -6.40 -8.67 19.34
N GLU A 166 -6.70 -7.88 20.39
CA GLU A 166 -7.68 -8.23 21.42
C GLU A 166 -9.09 -8.42 20.88
N VAL A 167 -9.50 -7.63 19.88
CA VAL A 167 -10.81 -7.78 19.26
C VAL A 167 -10.81 -8.75 18.06
N GLY A 168 -9.64 -9.29 17.69
CA GLY A 168 -9.47 -10.16 16.55
C GLY A 168 -9.67 -9.45 15.21
N LEU A 169 -9.26 -8.17 15.10
CA LEU A 169 -9.12 -7.46 13.84
C LEU A 169 -7.72 -7.73 13.30
N PRO A 170 -7.57 -8.43 12.15
CA PRO A 170 -6.26 -8.67 11.57
C PRO A 170 -5.52 -7.36 11.28
N PHE A 171 -4.20 -7.36 11.45
CA PHE A 171 -3.40 -6.19 11.10
C PHE A 171 -2.03 -6.58 10.56
N GLN A 172 -1.41 -5.66 9.84
CA GLN A 172 -0.03 -5.74 9.36
C GLN A 172 0.74 -4.50 9.79
N PHE A 173 2.05 -4.62 9.91
CA PHE A 173 2.92 -3.45 10.06
C PHE A 173 3.23 -2.85 8.70
N GLY A 174 3.12 -1.52 8.61
CA GLY A 174 3.65 -0.72 7.51
C GLY A 174 4.83 0.10 8.01
N ALA A 175 6.00 -0.06 7.41
CA ALA A 175 7.20 0.67 7.77
C ALA A 175 7.92 1.18 6.52
N THR A 176 8.65 2.29 6.66
CA THR A 176 9.49 2.83 5.59
C THR A 176 10.95 2.50 5.84
N ILE A 177 11.57 1.78 4.90
CA ILE A 177 12.99 1.47 4.92
C ILE A 177 13.78 2.73 4.58
N ARG A 178 14.74 3.10 5.43
CA ARG A 178 15.63 4.23 5.26
C ARG A 178 17.01 3.92 5.82
N LYS A 179 18.04 4.65 5.39
CA LYS A 179 19.44 4.38 5.77
C LYS A 179 19.63 4.20 7.28
N SER A 180 19.08 5.11 8.07
CA SER A 180 19.24 5.08 9.54
C SER A 180 18.57 3.87 10.22
N THR A 181 17.60 3.21 9.56
CA THR A 181 16.82 2.11 10.15
C THR A 181 17.09 0.73 9.56
N ILE A 182 17.98 0.59 8.58
CA ILE A 182 18.32 -0.74 8.03
C ILE A 182 18.69 -1.73 9.13
N LYS A 183 19.49 -1.28 10.12
CA LYS A 183 19.93 -2.13 11.23
C LYS A 183 18.82 -2.48 12.23
N GLU A 184 17.71 -1.75 12.21
CA GLU A 184 16.54 -2.02 13.04
C GLU A 184 15.56 -3.02 12.42
N LEU A 185 15.68 -3.33 11.11
CA LEU A 185 14.75 -4.22 10.40
C LEU A 185 14.59 -5.60 11.06
N PRO A 186 15.64 -6.27 11.56
CA PRO A 186 15.47 -7.53 12.27
C PRO A 186 14.52 -7.39 13.46
N ARG A 187 14.76 -6.39 14.32
CA ARG A 187 13.94 -6.17 15.52
C ARG A 187 12.51 -5.75 15.15
N LEU A 188 12.34 -4.96 14.09
CA LEU A 188 11.02 -4.57 13.59
C LEU A 188 10.20 -5.79 13.13
N LEU A 189 10.83 -6.72 12.41
CA LEU A 189 10.19 -7.97 12.00
C LEU A 189 9.83 -8.87 13.20
N ASP A 190 10.73 -8.97 14.18
CA ASP A 190 10.46 -9.70 15.42
C ASP A 190 9.26 -9.10 16.14
N MET A 191 9.21 -7.78 16.27
CA MET A 191 8.08 -7.06 16.87
C MET A 191 6.76 -7.31 16.12
N ALA A 192 6.79 -7.34 14.79
CA ALA A 192 5.60 -7.66 14.00
C ALA A 192 5.07 -9.07 14.35
N VAL A 193 5.95 -10.06 14.48
CA VAL A 193 5.58 -11.42 14.90
C VAL A 193 5.07 -11.46 16.34
N GLU A 194 5.79 -10.85 17.28
CA GLU A 194 5.45 -10.82 18.71
C GLU A 194 4.09 -10.16 18.97
N THR A 195 3.76 -9.12 18.22
CA THR A 195 2.45 -8.43 18.33
C THR A 195 1.31 -9.19 17.65
N GLY A 196 1.62 -10.14 16.78
CA GLY A 196 0.63 -10.93 16.04
C GLY A 196 0.22 -10.30 14.70
N ALA A 197 1.06 -9.46 14.12
CA ALA A 197 0.84 -8.97 12.76
C ALA A 197 0.89 -10.14 11.76
N ILE A 198 0.04 -10.08 10.72
CA ILE A 198 -0.04 -11.10 9.67
C ILE A 198 0.97 -10.86 8.53
N ALA A 199 1.50 -9.64 8.43
CA ALA A 199 2.47 -9.25 7.41
C ALA A 199 3.29 -8.04 7.88
N ALA A 200 4.45 -7.84 7.25
CA ALA A 200 5.23 -6.61 7.30
C ALA A 200 5.35 -6.03 5.88
N GLU A 201 4.85 -4.83 5.68
CA GLU A 201 4.92 -4.09 4.43
C GLU A 201 5.97 -2.99 4.57
N LEU A 202 7.14 -3.22 3.98
CA LEU A 202 8.34 -2.41 4.16
C LEU A 202 8.55 -1.55 2.90
N PHE A 203 8.08 -0.31 2.95
CA PHE A 203 8.16 0.63 1.83
C PHE A 203 9.59 1.11 1.58
N ASP A 204 10.10 0.96 0.36
CA ASP A 204 11.34 1.59 -0.06
C ASP A 204 11.13 3.11 -0.17
N LEU A 205 11.89 3.90 0.60
CA LEU A 205 11.74 5.36 0.62
C LEU A 205 12.02 5.95 -0.76
N VAL A 206 11.05 6.71 -1.27
CA VAL A 206 11.15 7.42 -2.55
C VAL A 206 11.11 8.93 -2.29
N GLN A 207 11.86 9.69 -3.08
CA GLN A 207 12.01 11.13 -2.95
C GLN A 207 10.77 11.88 -3.44
N VAL A 208 9.66 11.76 -2.69
CA VAL A 208 8.40 12.45 -2.97
C VAL A 208 8.09 13.46 -1.87
N GLN A 209 7.45 14.56 -2.21
CA GLN A 209 6.95 15.58 -1.28
C GLN A 209 7.98 15.91 -0.16
N ARG A 210 7.60 15.81 1.13
CA ARG A 210 8.45 16.16 2.28
C ARG A 210 9.80 15.44 2.31
N VAL A 211 9.92 14.27 1.70
CA VAL A 211 11.21 13.55 1.66
C VAL A 211 12.27 14.38 0.97
N LYS A 212 11.91 15.14 -0.09
CA LYS A 212 12.84 15.99 -0.83
C LYS A 212 13.48 17.06 0.03
N GLU A 213 12.72 17.63 0.95
CA GLU A 213 13.10 18.78 1.75
C GLU A 213 13.69 18.38 3.11
N GLU A 214 13.09 17.37 3.77
CA GLU A 214 13.40 17.07 5.16
C GLU A 214 14.40 15.93 5.34
N ILE A 215 14.39 14.91 4.47
CA ILE A 215 15.18 13.68 4.67
C ILE A 215 15.74 13.06 3.38
N PRO A 216 16.25 13.83 2.41
CA PRO A 216 16.73 13.26 1.14
C PRO A 216 17.90 12.28 1.36
N ASP A 217 18.71 12.47 2.40
CA ASP A 217 19.86 11.64 2.73
C ASP A 217 19.50 10.27 3.31
N GLU A 218 18.23 10.07 3.69
CA GLU A 218 17.72 8.80 4.21
C GLU A 218 17.37 7.77 3.12
N ILE A 219 17.41 8.17 1.85
CA ILE A 219 17.11 7.31 0.70
C ILE A 219 18.28 6.34 0.49
N LEU A 220 17.96 5.05 0.31
CA LEU A 220 18.96 4.03 0.05
C LEU A 220 19.71 4.27 -1.27
N SER A 221 21.03 4.08 -1.27
CA SER A 221 21.79 3.89 -2.51
C SER A 221 21.32 2.63 -3.25
N VAL A 222 21.80 2.44 -4.47
CA VAL A 222 21.49 1.24 -5.27
C VAL A 222 22.06 -0.01 -4.56
N GLU A 223 23.26 0.09 -4.01
CA GLU A 223 23.96 -0.98 -3.30
C GLU A 223 23.25 -1.33 -2.00
N GLU A 224 22.96 -0.34 -1.15
CA GLU A 224 22.23 -0.54 0.11
C GLU A 224 20.86 -1.18 -0.14
N ARG A 225 20.17 -0.74 -1.20
CA ARG A 225 18.88 -1.33 -1.61
C ARG A 225 19.03 -2.79 -2.02
N LYS A 226 20.03 -3.12 -2.84
CA LYS A 226 20.32 -4.49 -3.27
C LYS A 226 20.58 -5.41 -2.08
N GLU A 227 21.44 -4.98 -1.16
CA GLU A 227 21.80 -5.74 0.04
C GLU A 227 20.59 -5.93 0.96
N THR A 228 19.83 -4.84 1.21
CA THR A 228 18.64 -4.88 2.06
C THR A 228 17.56 -5.81 1.48
N MET A 229 17.28 -5.70 0.18
CA MET A 229 16.27 -6.55 -0.47
C MET A 229 16.71 -8.02 -0.51
N GLY A 230 18.00 -8.29 -0.74
CA GLY A 230 18.55 -9.64 -0.66
C GLY A 230 18.45 -10.23 0.74
N TRP A 231 18.69 -9.43 1.78
CA TRP A 231 18.53 -9.85 3.17
C TRP A 231 17.06 -10.14 3.49
N LEU A 232 16.14 -9.24 3.14
CA LEU A 232 14.69 -9.42 3.34
C LEU A 232 14.16 -10.67 2.63
N ALA A 233 14.63 -10.92 1.39
CA ALA A 233 14.27 -12.10 0.65
C ALA A 233 14.62 -13.38 1.41
N LYS A 234 15.85 -13.48 1.93
CA LYS A 234 16.28 -14.62 2.76
C LYS A 234 15.44 -14.76 4.02
N LYS A 235 15.09 -13.64 4.66
CA LYS A 235 14.26 -13.63 5.88
C LYS A 235 12.86 -14.15 5.65
N GLN A 236 12.32 -14.06 4.44
CA GLN A 236 11.02 -14.65 4.12
C GLN A 236 10.98 -16.18 4.35
N GLU A 237 12.11 -16.89 4.30
CA GLU A 237 12.17 -18.32 4.64
C GLU A 237 11.83 -18.59 6.10
N ASP A 238 12.32 -17.75 7.00
CA ASP A 238 12.31 -17.99 8.44
C ASP A 238 11.12 -17.35 9.16
N TYR A 239 10.60 -16.22 8.66
CA TYR A 239 9.53 -15.48 9.33
C TYR A 239 8.13 -16.05 9.01
N PRO A 240 7.26 -16.24 10.04
CA PRO A 240 5.90 -16.74 9.88
C PRO A 240 4.91 -15.66 9.39
N ILE A 241 5.42 -14.55 8.89
CA ILE A 241 4.65 -13.43 8.32
C ILE A 241 5.09 -13.16 6.89
N VAL A 242 4.19 -12.60 6.10
CA VAL A 242 4.50 -12.18 4.72
C VAL A 242 5.28 -10.88 4.74
N ILE A 243 6.48 -10.85 4.11
CA ILE A 243 7.29 -9.65 3.94
C ILE A 243 7.07 -9.12 2.53
N ARG A 244 6.66 -7.84 2.41
CA ARG A 244 6.44 -7.15 1.13
C ARG A 244 7.20 -5.84 1.11
N THR A 245 7.65 -5.42 -0.09
CA THR A 245 8.44 -4.19 -0.23
C THR A 245 7.87 -3.29 -1.34
N PRO A 246 6.74 -2.58 -1.08
CA PRO A 246 6.25 -1.58 -2.02
C PRO A 246 7.31 -0.49 -2.28
N GLY A 247 7.31 0.08 -3.49
CA GLY A 247 8.33 1.03 -3.92
C GLY A 247 9.61 0.35 -4.46
N CYS A 248 9.93 -0.87 -4.03
CA CYS A 248 10.99 -1.68 -4.63
C CYS A 248 10.43 -2.70 -5.61
N THR A 249 10.27 -2.29 -6.86
CA THR A 249 9.67 -3.12 -7.93
C THR A 249 10.52 -4.33 -8.31
N MET A 250 11.77 -4.38 -7.87
CA MET A 250 12.72 -5.46 -8.14
C MET A 250 12.64 -6.60 -7.11
N TYR A 251 12.02 -6.38 -5.96
CA TYR A 251 11.97 -7.38 -4.89
C TYR A 251 11.35 -8.73 -5.32
N PRO A 252 10.25 -8.78 -6.10
CA PRO A 252 9.73 -10.05 -6.61
C PRO A 252 10.77 -10.83 -7.43
N ILE A 253 11.60 -10.13 -8.21
CA ILE A 253 12.68 -10.74 -8.99
C ILE A 253 13.78 -11.29 -8.06
N THR A 254 14.15 -10.51 -7.03
CA THR A 254 15.11 -10.94 -6.02
C THR A 254 14.66 -12.23 -5.32
N LEU A 255 13.38 -12.33 -4.94
CA LEU A 255 12.79 -13.55 -4.35
C LEU A 255 12.87 -14.74 -5.29
N GLN A 256 12.51 -14.53 -6.57
CA GLN A 256 12.52 -15.59 -7.59
C GLN A 256 13.93 -16.07 -7.89
N SER A 257 14.88 -15.15 -8.08
CA SER A 257 16.28 -15.46 -8.39
C SER A 257 17.00 -16.16 -7.23
N ALA A 258 16.62 -15.85 -6.00
CA ALA A 258 17.19 -16.50 -4.81
C ALA A 258 16.59 -17.90 -4.55
N GLY A 259 15.55 -18.30 -5.29
CA GLY A 259 14.89 -19.61 -5.10
C GLY A 259 14.21 -19.75 -3.74
N ILE A 260 13.84 -18.63 -3.12
CA ILE A 260 13.33 -18.59 -1.74
C ILE A 260 12.04 -19.41 -1.61
N VAL A 261 12.05 -20.32 -0.66
CA VAL A 261 10.90 -21.13 -0.26
C VAL A 261 10.62 -20.87 1.21
N SER A 262 9.44 -20.32 1.51
CA SER A 262 9.05 -20.10 2.90
C SER A 262 8.76 -21.41 3.60
N LYS A 263 9.23 -21.57 4.84
CA LYS A 263 8.90 -22.68 5.74
C LYS A 263 7.46 -22.63 6.26
N HIS A 264 6.83 -21.47 6.15
CA HIS A 264 5.50 -21.18 6.74
C HIS A 264 4.38 -21.06 5.71
N PHE A 265 4.74 -20.78 4.45
CA PHE A 265 3.76 -20.57 3.38
C PHE A 265 4.09 -21.44 2.17
N PRO A 266 3.12 -22.23 1.65
CA PRO A 266 3.27 -22.89 0.37
C PRO A 266 3.63 -21.88 -0.73
N LYS A 267 4.54 -22.23 -1.63
CA LYS A 267 5.00 -21.35 -2.73
C LYS A 267 3.83 -20.82 -3.56
N GLU A 268 2.84 -21.68 -3.79
CA GLU A 268 1.64 -21.35 -4.54
C GLU A 268 0.83 -20.24 -3.86
N ASN A 269 0.80 -20.20 -2.53
CA ASN A 269 0.11 -19.16 -1.77
C ASN A 269 0.84 -17.83 -1.84
N LEU A 270 2.17 -17.83 -1.73
CA LEU A 270 2.98 -16.63 -1.90
C LEU A 270 2.82 -16.04 -3.30
N MET A 271 2.88 -16.89 -4.34
CA MET A 271 2.74 -16.46 -5.73
C MET A 271 1.34 -15.95 -6.09
N ARG A 272 0.31 -16.29 -5.30
CA ARG A 272 -1.06 -15.73 -5.45
C ARG A 272 -1.20 -14.33 -4.85
N ILE A 273 -0.27 -13.90 -4.00
CA ILE A 273 -0.27 -12.54 -3.47
C ILE A 273 0.16 -11.62 -4.61
N PRO A 274 -0.68 -10.65 -5.03
CA PRO A 274 -0.37 -9.82 -6.20
C PRO A 274 0.98 -9.13 -6.14
N TYR A 275 1.45 -8.77 -4.94
CA TYR A 275 2.73 -8.10 -4.71
C TYR A 275 3.96 -8.98 -4.93
N TYR A 276 3.82 -10.30 -5.00
CA TYR A 276 4.95 -11.23 -5.21
C TYR A 276 5.25 -11.52 -6.68
N ASN A 277 4.34 -11.18 -7.58
CA ASN A 277 4.48 -11.49 -9.00
C ASN A 277 4.35 -10.28 -9.90
N ARG A 278 4.37 -9.09 -9.35
CA ARG A 278 4.32 -7.83 -10.11
C ARG A 278 5.26 -6.80 -9.52
N GLY A 279 5.85 -5.97 -10.40
CA GLY A 279 6.63 -4.80 -10.04
C GLY A 279 5.77 -3.55 -9.85
N CYS A 280 6.00 -2.54 -10.68
CA CYS A 280 5.21 -1.31 -10.62
C CYS A 280 3.75 -1.56 -10.94
N ALA A 281 2.89 -1.22 -10.00
CA ALA A 281 1.45 -1.43 -10.07
C ALA A 281 0.65 -0.16 -10.43
N ALA A 282 1.33 0.98 -10.54
CA ALA A 282 0.73 2.27 -10.83
C ALA A 282 -0.06 2.24 -12.13
N GLY A 283 -1.37 2.47 -12.07
CA GLY A 283 -2.26 2.51 -13.23
C GLY A 283 -2.47 1.17 -13.94
N MET A 284 -1.96 0.05 -13.41
CA MET A 284 -2.07 -1.27 -14.04
C MET A 284 -3.37 -1.99 -13.66
N PRO A 285 -3.96 -2.81 -14.54
CA PRO A 285 -5.18 -3.59 -14.23
C PRO A 285 -5.01 -4.54 -13.03
N ASN A 286 -3.87 -5.19 -12.90
CA ASN A 286 -3.55 -6.00 -11.71
C ASN A 286 -2.95 -5.16 -10.56
N GLY A 287 -3.01 -3.86 -10.66
CA GLY A 287 -2.43 -2.88 -9.75
C GLY A 287 -3.47 -2.05 -9.03
N TYR A 288 -3.23 -0.74 -9.00
CA TYR A 288 -4.08 0.19 -8.28
C TYR A 288 -4.10 1.60 -8.88
N VAL A 289 -5.06 2.38 -8.39
CA VAL A 289 -5.20 3.81 -8.59
C VAL A 289 -5.53 4.45 -7.23
N THR A 290 -5.11 5.69 -7.03
CA THR A 290 -5.34 6.45 -5.79
C THR A 290 -6.25 7.63 -6.08
N ILE A 291 -7.22 7.86 -5.20
CA ILE A 291 -8.10 9.03 -5.20
C ILE A 291 -7.71 9.88 -4.00
N LEU A 292 -7.38 11.14 -4.25
CA LEU A 292 -7.02 12.11 -3.22
C LEU A 292 -8.27 12.71 -2.57
N PRO A 293 -8.15 13.33 -1.38
CA PRO A 293 -9.31 13.85 -0.66
C PRO A 293 -10.13 14.88 -1.44
N ASN A 294 -9.50 15.66 -2.30
CA ASN A 294 -10.16 16.64 -3.17
C ASN A 294 -10.81 16.03 -4.44
N GLY A 295 -10.72 14.72 -4.60
CA GLY A 295 -11.26 13.99 -5.75
C GLY A 295 -10.29 13.83 -6.92
N ASP A 296 -9.07 14.36 -6.85
CA ASP A 296 -8.05 14.11 -7.85
C ASP A 296 -7.68 12.63 -7.89
N VAL A 297 -7.46 12.12 -9.08
CA VAL A 297 -7.03 10.73 -9.31
C VAL A 297 -5.57 10.74 -9.75
N ILE A 298 -4.75 9.91 -9.12
CA ILE A 298 -3.34 9.72 -9.43
C ILE A 298 -3.03 8.22 -9.63
N PRO A 299 -2.03 7.86 -10.46
CA PRO A 299 -1.70 6.46 -10.70
C PRO A 299 -1.20 5.72 -9.45
N CYS A 300 -0.51 6.43 -8.56
CA CYS A 300 0.17 5.89 -7.38
C CYS A 300 0.52 7.03 -6.41
N MET A 301 0.52 6.75 -5.10
CA MET A 301 0.97 7.71 -4.09
C MET A 301 2.42 8.20 -4.31
N LEU A 302 3.25 7.43 -5.00
CA LEU A 302 4.62 7.81 -5.37
C LEU A 302 4.73 8.46 -6.76
N LEU A 303 3.65 8.50 -7.54
CA LEU A 303 3.56 9.16 -8.84
C LEU A 303 2.35 10.10 -8.81
N GLN A 304 2.57 11.32 -8.38
CA GLN A 304 1.52 12.28 -8.04
C GLN A 304 1.00 13.10 -9.26
N THR A 305 1.17 12.56 -10.45
CA THR A 305 0.60 13.15 -11.67
C THR A 305 -0.91 12.99 -11.66
N VAL A 306 -1.66 14.09 -11.61
CA VAL A 306 -3.13 14.07 -11.67
C VAL A 306 -3.58 13.62 -13.06
N VAL A 307 -4.42 12.57 -13.11
CA VAL A 307 -4.91 11.94 -14.34
C VAL A 307 -6.40 12.17 -14.58
N GLY A 308 -7.07 12.84 -13.67
CA GLY A 308 -8.48 13.22 -13.71
C GLY A 308 -8.99 13.59 -12.32
N ASN A 309 -10.28 13.95 -12.21
CA ASN A 309 -10.92 14.27 -10.93
C ASN A 309 -12.34 13.69 -10.90
N VAL A 310 -12.69 12.95 -9.84
CA VAL A 310 -13.99 12.26 -9.70
C VAL A 310 -15.17 13.19 -9.48
N LYS A 311 -14.95 14.49 -9.27
CA LYS A 311 -16.02 15.52 -9.28
C LYS A 311 -16.49 15.83 -10.70
N ASN A 312 -15.64 15.59 -11.71
CA ASN A 312 -15.90 15.98 -13.10
C ASN A 312 -16.22 14.78 -13.99
N ASP A 313 -15.57 13.64 -13.74
CA ASP A 313 -15.71 12.42 -14.55
C ASP A 313 -15.82 11.20 -13.65
N SER A 314 -16.42 10.11 -14.16
CA SER A 314 -16.41 8.85 -13.42
C SER A 314 -14.99 8.27 -13.32
N LEU A 315 -14.70 7.60 -12.20
CA LEU A 315 -13.41 6.94 -11.97
C LEU A 315 -13.11 5.92 -13.09
N LYS A 316 -14.14 5.18 -13.52
CA LYS A 316 -14.04 4.23 -14.64
C LYS A 316 -13.60 4.93 -15.92
N LYS A 317 -14.24 6.08 -16.28
CA LYS A 317 -13.88 6.84 -17.48
C LYS A 317 -12.43 7.33 -17.39
N ILE A 318 -12.02 7.91 -16.25
CA ILE A 318 -10.64 8.35 -16.02
C ILE A 318 -9.67 7.17 -16.23
N TRP A 319 -9.98 6.02 -15.65
CA TRP A 319 -9.17 4.81 -15.76
C TRP A 319 -9.00 4.30 -17.18
N GLU A 320 -10.06 4.35 -17.98
CA GLU A 320 -10.08 3.82 -19.34
C GLU A 320 -9.50 4.80 -20.38
N THR A 321 -9.56 6.10 -20.14
CA THR A 321 -9.25 7.11 -21.17
C THR A 321 -8.07 8.02 -20.87
N SER A 322 -7.55 8.06 -19.62
CA SER A 322 -6.42 8.93 -19.31
C SER A 322 -5.17 8.56 -20.10
N PRO A 323 -4.58 9.50 -20.86
CA PRO A 323 -3.37 9.24 -21.64
C PRO A 323 -2.22 8.70 -20.77
N VAL A 324 -2.01 9.27 -19.58
CA VAL A 324 -0.96 8.83 -18.65
C VAL A 324 -1.15 7.38 -18.23
N LEU A 325 -2.39 6.97 -17.88
CA LEU A 325 -2.68 5.59 -17.49
C LEU A 325 -2.50 4.62 -18.67
N LEU A 326 -2.87 5.04 -19.88
CA LEU A 326 -2.65 4.25 -21.10
C LEU A 326 -1.15 4.08 -21.40
N GLU A 327 -0.37 5.14 -21.24
CA GLU A 327 1.09 5.08 -21.42
C GLU A 327 1.78 4.21 -20.39
N LEU A 328 1.39 4.29 -19.11
CA LEU A 328 1.92 3.42 -18.04
C LEU A 328 1.68 1.93 -18.31
N ARG A 329 0.60 1.59 -19.03
CA ARG A 329 0.26 0.22 -19.42
C ARG A 329 1.04 -0.27 -20.65
N ASP A 330 1.53 0.64 -21.46
CA ASP A 330 2.32 0.32 -22.66
C ASP A 330 3.82 0.24 -22.34
N ARG A 331 4.30 -0.96 -22.05
CA ARG A 331 5.70 -1.21 -21.71
C ARG A 331 6.69 -0.87 -22.82
N SER A 332 6.23 -0.81 -24.07
CA SER A 332 7.08 -0.42 -25.22
C SER A 332 7.53 1.04 -25.15
N LYS A 333 6.80 1.87 -24.39
CA LYS A 333 7.11 3.29 -24.19
C LYS A 333 8.18 3.54 -23.11
N LEU A 334 8.56 2.55 -22.34
CA LEU A 334 9.63 2.68 -21.35
C LEU A 334 10.95 3.11 -22.03
N LYS A 335 11.77 3.87 -21.29
CA LYS A 335 13.04 4.43 -21.77
C LYS A 335 14.22 3.88 -20.99
N GLY A 336 15.45 4.16 -21.47
CA GLY A 336 16.69 3.78 -20.82
C GLY A 336 16.77 2.26 -20.56
N LYS A 337 17.36 1.87 -19.45
CA LYS A 337 17.55 0.45 -19.05
C LYS A 337 16.23 -0.32 -18.85
N CYS A 338 15.11 0.37 -18.62
CA CYS A 338 13.82 -0.29 -18.46
C CYS A 338 13.23 -0.75 -19.81
N ARG A 339 13.62 -0.13 -20.92
CA ARG A 339 13.14 -0.50 -22.25
C ARG A 339 13.81 -1.78 -22.71
N GLY A 340 13.02 -2.81 -23.02
CA GLY A 340 13.55 -4.10 -23.49
C GLY A 340 14.33 -4.89 -22.43
N CYS A 341 14.19 -4.51 -21.15
CA CYS A 341 14.72 -5.30 -20.05
C CYS A 341 13.98 -6.65 -19.97
N GLU A 342 14.72 -7.73 -19.74
CA GLU A 342 14.13 -9.08 -19.58
C GLU A 342 13.04 -9.15 -18.49
N HIS A 343 13.05 -8.18 -17.54
CA HIS A 343 12.09 -8.04 -16.46
C HIS A 343 11.04 -6.96 -16.69
N ASP A 344 10.91 -6.38 -17.87
CA ASP A 344 10.01 -5.26 -18.15
C ASP A 344 8.53 -5.60 -17.86
N LYS A 345 8.10 -6.83 -18.10
CA LYS A 345 6.75 -7.33 -17.83
C LYS A 345 6.48 -7.51 -16.33
N THR A 346 7.51 -7.82 -15.56
CA THR A 346 7.39 -8.11 -14.12
C THR A 346 7.71 -6.89 -13.27
N CYS A 347 8.79 -6.16 -13.58
CA CYS A 347 9.32 -5.06 -12.77
C CYS A 347 8.86 -3.69 -13.26
N SER A 348 9.25 -3.31 -14.46
CA SER A 348 9.09 -1.98 -15.10
C SER A 348 9.72 -0.80 -14.35
N GLY A 349 10.49 -1.02 -13.28
CA GLY A 349 11.02 0.04 -12.41
C GLY A 349 9.94 0.83 -11.67
N CYS A 350 10.29 1.53 -10.61
CA CYS A 350 9.37 2.42 -9.90
C CYS A 350 9.11 3.69 -10.74
N ARG A 351 7.89 3.85 -11.25
CA ARG A 351 7.52 5.00 -12.10
C ARG A 351 7.49 6.30 -11.32
N GLY A 352 7.19 6.26 -10.01
CA GLY A 352 7.30 7.43 -9.14
C GLY A 352 8.75 7.87 -8.96
N ARG A 353 9.67 6.95 -8.67
CA ARG A 353 11.11 7.26 -8.54
C ARG A 353 11.69 7.79 -9.85
N ALA A 354 11.32 7.19 -10.98
CA ALA A 354 11.73 7.67 -12.29
C ALA A 354 11.27 9.12 -12.52
N TYR A 355 10.00 9.41 -12.27
CA TYR A 355 9.42 10.74 -12.43
C TYR A 355 10.09 11.79 -11.52
N GLU A 356 10.25 11.46 -10.26
CA GLU A 356 10.83 12.38 -9.28
C GLU A 356 12.29 12.76 -9.59
N HIS A 357 13.02 11.85 -10.22
CA HIS A 357 14.43 12.08 -10.58
C HIS A 357 14.58 12.79 -11.94
N THR A 358 13.69 12.53 -12.90
CA THR A 358 13.88 12.96 -14.30
C THR A 358 12.78 13.88 -14.84
N GLY A 359 11.63 13.98 -14.16
CA GLY A 359 10.42 14.62 -14.68
C GLY A 359 9.64 13.74 -15.68
N ASP A 360 10.10 12.52 -15.95
CA ASP A 360 9.51 11.61 -16.94
C ASP A 360 9.20 10.25 -16.28
N TYR A 361 7.92 9.93 -16.14
CA TYR A 361 7.48 8.65 -15.55
C TYR A 361 7.78 7.42 -16.44
N LEU A 362 8.20 7.61 -17.69
CA LEU A 362 8.62 6.54 -18.59
C LEU A 362 10.15 6.33 -18.58
N ALA A 363 10.91 7.21 -17.94
CA ALA A 363 12.36 7.09 -17.82
C ALA A 363 12.78 5.81 -17.07
N GLU A 364 14.05 5.46 -17.13
CA GLU A 364 14.58 4.36 -16.32
C GLU A 364 14.48 4.67 -14.81
N ASP A 365 14.30 3.62 -14.01
CA ASP A 365 14.33 3.73 -12.56
C ASP A 365 15.78 3.89 -12.06
N PRO A 366 16.15 5.06 -11.49
CA PRO A 366 17.51 5.29 -11.00
C PRO A 366 17.89 4.39 -9.81
N GLY A 367 16.90 3.80 -9.15
CA GLY A 367 17.12 2.86 -8.05
C GLY A 367 17.33 1.41 -8.47
N CYS A 368 17.41 1.12 -9.79
CA CYS A 368 17.55 -0.24 -10.28
C CYS A 368 18.92 -0.84 -9.94
N TYR A 369 18.91 -2.02 -9.29
CA TYR A 369 20.09 -2.82 -8.95
C TYR A 369 20.21 -4.13 -9.75
N LEU A 370 19.30 -4.36 -10.71
CA LEU A 370 19.29 -5.59 -11.50
C LEU A 370 20.32 -5.56 -12.65
N LYS A 371 20.94 -4.43 -12.90
CA LYS A 371 22.21 -4.30 -13.70
C LYS A 371 22.60 -2.84 -13.83
#